data_a6138ef7bbfcbaae961ed781ff3e8a7d
#
_entry.id   a6138ef7bbfcbaae961ed781ff3e8a7d
#
_cell.length_a   1.000
_cell.length_b   1.000
_cell.length_c   1.000
_cell.angle_alpha   90.00
_cell.angle_beta   90.00
_cell.angle_gamma   90.00
#
_symmetry.space_group_name_H-M   'P 1'
#
loop_
_entity.id
_entity.type
_entity.pdbx_description
1 polymer ?
#
loop_
_entity_poly.entity_id
_entity_poly.type
_entity_poly.pdbx_seq_one_letter_code
_entity_poly.pdbx_strand_id
1 'polypeptide(L)'
;MDKEMEFKNKSIKEKVNRSFEMIIVLYVVSVAFAVFLMFAVKIVPSATEYFVLAGGIVVLAIITVCSILATLKRAKMLIHYIVEPVRELSSVAEKISGGELDIEIAYQSEDEIGELAEDFRKTATTLQRIIGDLNHILDAFA
;
A
#
# COMPACT_ATOMS: atom_id res chain seq x y z
N MET A 1 0.21 -11.43 13.57
CA MET A 1 -0.12 -12.32 12.44
C MET A 1 -1.48 -11.97 11.84
N ASP A 2 -2.57 -11.83 12.63
CA ASP A 2 -3.92 -11.54 12.10
C ASP A 2 -4.07 -10.19 11.39
N LYS A 3 -3.46 -9.12 11.89
CA LYS A 3 -3.58 -7.77 11.29
C LYS A 3 -2.88 -7.63 9.92
N GLU A 4 -1.83 -8.38 9.67
CA GLU A 4 -1.13 -8.37 8.39
C GLU A 4 -1.92 -9.16 7.34
N MET A 5 -2.50 -10.29 7.70
CA MET A 5 -3.38 -11.05 6.81
C MET A 5 -4.68 -10.28 6.49
N GLU A 6 -5.27 -9.62 7.49
CA GLU A 6 -6.45 -8.77 7.28
C GLU A 6 -6.15 -7.62 6.31
N PHE A 7 -4.95 -7.01 6.40
CA PHE A 7 -4.57 -5.94 5.49
C PHE A 7 -4.31 -6.46 4.08
N LYS A 8 -3.73 -7.65 3.91
CA LYS A 8 -3.46 -8.27 2.61
C LYS A 8 -4.75 -8.52 1.82
N ASN A 9 -5.81 -8.96 2.48
CA ASN A 9 -7.07 -9.35 1.82
C ASN A 9 -8.08 -8.20 1.64
N LYS A 10 -7.74 -6.96 2.03
CA LYS A 10 -8.60 -5.80 1.80
C LYS A 10 -8.43 -5.25 0.40
N SER A 11 -9.54 -4.76 -0.19
CA SER A 11 -9.53 -4.02 -1.45
C SER A 11 -8.47 -2.91 -1.44
N ILE A 12 -7.80 -2.71 -2.56
CA ILE A 12 -6.79 -1.65 -2.77
C ILE A 12 -7.34 -0.29 -2.38
N LYS A 13 -8.58 0.00 -2.76
CA LYS A 13 -9.27 1.25 -2.43
C LYS A 13 -9.35 1.44 -0.90
N GLU A 14 -9.66 0.40 -0.15
CA GLU A 14 -9.75 0.46 1.30
C GLU A 14 -8.36 0.64 1.96
N LYS A 15 -7.33 -0.05 1.43
CA LYS A 15 -5.94 0.08 1.87
C LYS A 15 -5.44 1.52 1.73
N VAL A 16 -5.66 2.10 0.55
CA VAL A 16 -5.27 3.47 0.20
C VAL A 16 -6.06 4.47 1.04
N ASN A 17 -7.39 4.37 1.07
CA ASN A 17 -8.26 5.31 1.79
C ASN A 17 -7.92 5.37 3.28
N ARG A 18 -7.80 4.24 3.95
CA ARG A 18 -7.43 4.17 5.39
C ARG A 18 -6.06 4.78 5.66
N SER A 19 -5.12 4.67 4.72
CA SER A 19 -3.80 5.29 4.86
C SER A 19 -3.90 6.80 4.78
N PHE A 20 -4.69 7.34 3.85
CA PHE A 20 -4.92 8.78 3.72
C PHE A 20 -5.71 9.35 4.90
N GLU A 21 -6.78 8.69 5.34
CA GLU A 21 -7.59 9.13 6.48
C GLU A 21 -6.74 9.35 7.74
N MET A 22 -5.85 8.41 8.05
CA MET A 22 -4.98 8.53 9.22
C MET A 22 -3.98 9.70 9.11
N ILE A 23 -3.46 9.97 7.91
CA ILE A 23 -2.56 11.11 7.67
C ILE A 23 -3.33 12.41 7.86
N ILE A 24 -4.54 12.51 7.31
CA ILE A 24 -5.40 13.69 7.44
C ILE A 24 -5.75 13.93 8.91
N VAL A 25 -6.13 12.89 9.66
CA VAL A 25 -6.47 13.00 11.08
C VAL A 25 -5.27 13.51 11.89
N LEU A 26 -4.07 12.96 11.67
CA LEU A 26 -2.85 13.41 12.35
C LEU A 26 -2.53 14.88 12.02
N TYR A 27 -2.71 15.29 10.77
CA TYR A 27 -2.50 16.66 10.36
C TYR A 27 -3.52 17.62 11.00
N VAL A 28 -4.80 17.26 11.00
CA VAL A 28 -5.87 18.07 11.63
C VAL A 28 -5.63 18.22 13.14
N VAL A 29 -5.25 17.14 13.83
CA VAL A 29 -4.91 17.17 15.27
C VAL A 29 -3.71 18.10 15.52
N SER A 30 -2.68 18.05 14.69
CA SER A 30 -1.50 18.92 14.82
C SER A 30 -1.87 20.41 14.65
N VAL A 31 -2.69 20.73 13.64
CA VAL A 31 -3.15 22.11 13.38
C VAL A 31 -4.04 22.59 14.52
N ALA A 32 -4.99 21.78 14.97
CA ALA A 32 -5.88 22.12 16.08
C ALA A 32 -5.10 22.39 17.36
N PHE A 33 -4.07 21.59 17.65
CA PHE A 33 -3.20 21.79 18.80
C PHE A 33 -2.37 23.08 18.69
N ALA A 34 -1.86 23.41 17.51
CA ALA A 34 -1.13 24.65 17.26
C ALA A 34 -2.03 25.89 17.49
N VAL A 35 -3.27 25.85 16.99
CA VAL A 35 -4.27 26.90 17.20
C VAL A 35 -4.62 27.03 18.70
N PHE A 36 -4.81 25.91 19.39
CA PHE A 36 -5.05 25.90 20.84
C PHE A 36 -3.92 26.55 21.61
N LEU A 37 -2.66 26.25 21.29
CA LEU A 37 -1.49 26.90 21.90
C LEU A 37 -1.48 28.43 21.70
N MET A 38 -1.82 28.88 20.50
CA MET A 38 -1.88 30.28 20.14
C MET A 38 -2.91 31.05 21.02
N PHE A 39 -4.04 30.41 21.34
CA PHE A 39 -5.04 30.98 22.27
C PHE A 39 -4.61 30.86 23.74
N ALA A 40 -4.04 29.74 24.14
CA ALA A 40 -3.63 29.46 25.50
C ALA A 40 -2.59 30.49 25.99
N VAL A 41 -1.63 30.87 25.17
CA VAL A 41 -0.61 31.88 25.47
C VAL A 41 -1.20 33.24 25.81
N LYS A 42 -2.35 33.64 25.22
CA LYS A 42 -3.00 34.92 25.49
C LYS A 42 -3.70 34.98 26.85
N ILE A 43 -3.96 33.84 27.47
CA ILE A 43 -4.73 33.74 28.74
C ILE A 43 -3.78 33.57 29.91
N VAL A 44 -2.55 33.13 29.70
CA VAL A 44 -1.57 32.83 30.75
C VAL A 44 -0.83 34.07 31.18
N PRO A 45 -0.58 34.27 32.49
CA PRO A 45 0.23 35.38 33.00
C PRO A 45 1.66 35.34 32.43
N SER A 46 2.24 36.51 32.16
CA SER A 46 3.55 36.69 31.53
C SER A 46 4.71 35.90 32.18
N ALA A 47 4.61 35.65 33.49
CA ALA A 47 5.62 34.89 34.23
C ALA A 47 5.70 33.39 33.85
N THR A 48 4.61 32.81 33.35
CA THR A 48 4.51 31.38 32.96
C THR A 48 4.42 31.16 31.45
N GLU A 49 4.34 32.23 30.68
CA GLU A 49 4.21 32.20 29.21
C GLU A 49 5.32 31.37 28.51
N TYR A 50 6.57 31.58 28.95
CA TYR A 50 7.71 30.84 28.39
C TYR A 50 7.64 29.31 28.61
N PHE A 51 7.15 28.89 29.79
CA PHE A 51 7.01 27.45 30.09
C PHE A 51 5.90 26.82 29.28
N VAL A 52 4.80 27.52 29.05
CA VAL A 52 3.69 27.04 28.21
C VAL A 52 4.13 26.95 26.76
N LEU A 53 4.83 27.96 26.24
CA LEU A 53 5.38 27.92 24.88
C LEU A 53 6.39 26.81 24.70
N ALA A 54 7.37 26.69 25.61
CA ALA A 54 8.39 25.64 25.52
C ALA A 54 7.77 24.23 25.57
N GLY A 55 6.85 23.99 26.49
CA GLY A 55 6.12 22.73 26.61
C GLY A 55 5.29 22.44 25.37
N GLY A 56 4.60 23.45 24.83
CA GLY A 56 3.82 23.32 23.60
C GLY A 56 4.65 22.99 22.37
N ILE A 57 5.82 23.58 22.21
CA ILE A 57 6.77 23.28 21.12
C ILE A 57 7.25 21.83 21.23
N VAL A 58 7.59 21.36 22.43
CA VAL A 58 8.02 19.97 22.63
C VAL A 58 6.91 18.99 22.25
N VAL A 59 5.67 19.23 22.66
CA VAL A 59 4.53 18.37 22.30
C VAL A 59 4.30 18.36 20.79
N LEU A 60 4.33 19.52 20.12
CA LEU A 60 4.24 19.60 18.66
C LEU A 60 5.36 18.83 17.95
N ALA A 61 6.58 18.93 18.44
CA ALA A 61 7.71 18.19 17.88
C ALA A 61 7.49 16.67 18.00
N ILE A 62 7.00 16.18 19.15
CA ILE A 62 6.69 14.75 19.35
C ILE A 62 5.58 14.30 18.38
N ILE A 63 4.48 15.06 18.28
CA ILE A 63 3.38 14.74 17.36
C ILE A 63 3.89 14.67 15.92
N THR A 64 4.72 15.62 15.49
CA THR A 64 5.29 15.66 14.13
C THR A 64 6.18 14.45 13.86
N VAL A 65 7.07 14.10 14.78
CA VAL A 65 7.94 12.91 14.64
C VAL A 65 7.12 11.64 14.58
N CYS A 66 6.13 11.46 15.45
CA CYS A 66 5.24 10.29 15.42
C CYS A 66 4.45 10.21 14.11
N SER A 67 3.98 11.33 13.57
CA SER A 67 3.28 11.41 12.29
C SER A 67 4.19 10.97 11.14
N ILE A 68 5.43 11.44 11.08
CA ILE A 68 6.40 11.05 10.07
C ILE A 68 6.67 9.54 10.13
N LEU A 69 6.94 8.99 11.32
CA LEU A 69 7.20 7.56 11.49
C LEU A 69 5.99 6.71 11.08
N ALA A 70 4.78 7.12 11.44
CA ALA A 70 3.56 6.44 11.03
C ALA A 70 3.37 6.46 9.49
N THR A 71 3.65 7.58 8.84
CA THR A 71 3.57 7.73 7.39
C THR A 71 4.58 6.83 6.67
N LEU A 72 5.85 6.82 7.13
CA LEU A 72 6.89 5.97 6.55
C LEU A 72 6.56 4.48 6.68
N LYS A 73 6.02 4.05 7.83
CA LYS A 73 5.59 2.66 8.03
C LYS A 73 4.48 2.26 7.06
N ARG A 74 3.50 3.15 6.83
CA ARG A 74 2.40 2.90 5.89
C ARG A 74 2.84 2.90 4.43
N ALA A 75 3.76 3.81 4.06
CA ALA A 75 4.34 3.82 2.72
C ALA A 75 5.03 2.48 2.40
N LYS A 76 5.80 1.93 3.34
CA LYS A 76 6.41 0.60 3.18
C LYS A 76 5.37 -0.51 3.01
N MET A 77 4.27 -0.46 3.78
CA MET A 77 3.17 -1.42 3.62
C MET A 77 2.54 -1.35 2.22
N LEU A 78 2.25 -0.14 1.71
CA LEU A 78 1.69 0.03 0.37
C LEU A 78 2.63 -0.51 -0.72
N ILE A 79 3.93 -0.27 -0.59
CA ILE A 79 4.93 -0.80 -1.53
C ILE A 79 4.87 -2.33 -1.54
N HIS A 80 4.93 -2.96 -0.38
CA HIS A 80 4.98 -4.42 -0.26
C HIS A 80 3.69 -5.12 -0.72
N TYR A 81 2.51 -4.54 -0.41
CA TYR A 81 1.22 -5.18 -0.70
C TYR A 81 0.57 -4.74 -2.01
N ILE A 82 1.10 -3.72 -2.69
CA ILE A 82 0.57 -3.23 -3.96
C ILE A 82 1.66 -3.17 -5.03
N VAL A 83 2.76 -2.46 -4.77
CA VAL A 83 3.76 -2.17 -5.81
C VAL A 83 4.54 -3.43 -6.21
N GLU A 84 4.98 -4.23 -5.23
CA GLU A 84 5.73 -5.46 -5.50
C GLU A 84 4.90 -6.48 -6.29
N PRO A 85 3.66 -6.83 -5.89
CA PRO A 85 2.83 -7.74 -6.69
C PRO A 85 2.53 -7.24 -8.09
N VAL A 86 2.22 -5.95 -8.26
CA VAL A 86 1.97 -5.38 -9.60
C VAL A 86 3.21 -5.48 -10.49
N ARG A 87 4.40 -5.29 -9.92
CA ARG A 87 5.66 -5.45 -10.65
C ARG A 87 5.91 -6.91 -11.04
N GLU A 88 5.62 -7.86 -10.16
CA GLU A 88 5.68 -9.30 -10.46
C GLU A 88 4.76 -9.64 -11.63
N LEU A 89 3.49 -9.23 -11.59
CA LEU A 89 2.53 -9.46 -12.67
C LEU A 89 2.92 -8.77 -13.98
N SER A 90 3.53 -7.58 -13.93
CA SER A 90 4.08 -6.92 -15.12
C SER A 90 5.20 -7.74 -15.75
N SER A 91 6.09 -8.32 -14.96
CA SER A 91 7.15 -9.22 -15.46
C SER A 91 6.58 -10.51 -16.07
N VAL A 92 5.53 -11.05 -15.46
CA VAL A 92 4.80 -12.22 -15.99
C VAL A 92 4.16 -11.91 -17.35
N ALA A 93 3.52 -10.74 -17.48
CA ALA A 93 2.94 -10.29 -18.75
C ALA A 93 4.00 -10.18 -19.87
N GLU A 94 5.20 -9.70 -19.53
CA GLU A 94 6.32 -9.60 -20.46
C GLU A 94 6.79 -11.00 -20.91
N LYS A 95 6.90 -11.95 -20.00
CA LYS A 95 7.26 -13.35 -20.30
C LYS A 95 6.22 -14.01 -21.22
N ILE A 96 4.93 -13.86 -20.89
CA ILE A 96 3.84 -14.37 -21.76
C ILE A 96 3.95 -13.78 -23.17
N SER A 97 4.19 -12.47 -23.27
CA SER A 97 4.34 -11.78 -24.56
C SER A 97 5.58 -12.26 -25.34
N GLY A 98 6.62 -12.69 -24.63
CA GLY A 98 7.82 -13.31 -25.20
C GLY A 98 7.65 -14.78 -25.59
N GLY A 99 6.48 -15.39 -25.32
CA GLY A 99 6.19 -16.80 -25.60
C GLY A 99 6.62 -17.76 -24.48
N GLU A 100 7.12 -17.25 -23.35
CA GLU A 100 7.41 -18.05 -22.16
C GLU A 100 6.12 -18.26 -21.38
N LEU A 101 5.53 -19.44 -21.50
CA LEU A 101 4.23 -19.76 -20.90
C LEU A 101 4.36 -20.63 -19.65
N ASP A 102 5.55 -21.19 -19.38
CA ASP A 102 5.84 -21.92 -18.14
C ASP A 102 6.18 -20.91 -17.04
N ILE A 103 5.14 -20.29 -16.50
CA ILE A 103 5.24 -19.23 -15.50
C ILE A 103 4.59 -19.67 -14.20
N GLU A 104 5.27 -19.39 -13.10
CA GLU A 104 4.73 -19.53 -11.76
C GLU A 104 4.43 -18.14 -11.17
N ILE A 105 3.19 -17.91 -10.75
CA ILE A 105 2.76 -16.70 -10.05
C ILE A 105 2.51 -17.08 -8.60
N ALA A 106 3.44 -16.69 -7.73
CA ALA A 106 3.39 -17.03 -6.31
C ALA A 106 2.39 -16.17 -5.54
N TYR A 107 2.05 -14.98 -6.05
CA TYR A 107 1.15 -14.07 -5.36
C TYR A 107 -0.27 -14.62 -5.25
N GLN A 108 -0.79 -14.68 -4.02
CA GLN A 108 -2.16 -15.07 -3.69
C GLN A 108 -2.74 -14.06 -2.70
N SER A 109 -3.91 -13.52 -3.03
CA SER A 109 -4.67 -12.59 -2.19
C SER A 109 -6.14 -12.67 -2.61
N GLU A 110 -7.04 -12.24 -1.71
CA GLU A 110 -8.49 -12.11 -1.99
C GLU A 110 -8.85 -10.68 -2.45
N ASP A 111 -7.84 -9.85 -2.76
CA ASP A 111 -8.03 -8.50 -3.27
C ASP A 111 -7.97 -8.45 -4.82
N GLU A 112 -8.11 -7.26 -5.39
CA GLU A 112 -8.12 -7.03 -6.83
C GLU A 112 -6.80 -7.45 -7.51
N ILE A 113 -5.67 -7.45 -6.79
CA ILE A 113 -4.38 -7.94 -7.31
C ILE A 113 -4.38 -9.46 -7.36
N GLY A 114 -5.00 -10.13 -6.37
CA GLY A 114 -5.15 -11.58 -6.36
C GLY A 114 -6.04 -12.08 -7.50
N GLU A 115 -7.14 -11.36 -7.78
CA GLU A 115 -8.02 -11.63 -8.93
C GLU A 115 -7.24 -11.50 -10.25
N LEU A 116 -6.47 -10.42 -10.40
CA LEU A 116 -5.62 -10.20 -11.57
C LEU A 116 -4.56 -11.29 -11.74
N ALA A 117 -3.92 -11.72 -10.66
CA ALA A 117 -2.97 -12.83 -10.67
C ALA A 117 -3.58 -14.14 -11.17
N GLU A 118 -4.82 -14.41 -10.74
CA GLU A 118 -5.56 -15.60 -11.17
C GLU A 118 -5.94 -15.54 -12.66
N ASP A 119 -6.30 -14.38 -13.17
CA ASP A 119 -6.60 -14.19 -14.57
C ASP A 119 -5.35 -14.37 -15.46
N PHE A 120 -4.18 -13.93 -14.99
CA PHE A 120 -2.91 -14.23 -15.66
C PHE A 120 -2.60 -15.73 -15.68
N ARG A 121 -2.83 -16.47 -14.57
CA ARG A 121 -2.66 -17.95 -14.55
C ARG A 121 -3.56 -18.64 -15.57
N LYS A 122 -4.84 -18.27 -15.60
CA LYS A 122 -5.81 -18.82 -16.56
C LYS A 122 -5.41 -18.51 -18.00
N THR A 123 -4.95 -17.29 -18.26
CA THR A 123 -4.49 -16.87 -19.59
C THR A 123 -3.29 -17.69 -20.04
N ALA A 124 -2.27 -17.84 -19.20
CA ALA A 124 -1.08 -18.62 -19.50
C ALA A 124 -1.44 -20.09 -19.78
N THR A 125 -2.26 -20.71 -18.92
CA THR A 125 -2.70 -22.11 -19.10
C THR A 125 -3.49 -22.28 -20.40
N THR A 126 -4.34 -21.30 -20.76
CA THR A 126 -5.11 -21.35 -22.00
C THR A 126 -4.20 -21.28 -23.22
N LEU A 127 -3.20 -20.38 -23.20
CA LEU A 127 -2.21 -20.27 -24.27
C LEU A 127 -1.35 -21.52 -24.41
N GLN A 128 -0.88 -22.11 -23.29
CA GLN A 128 -0.16 -23.39 -23.30
C GLN A 128 -0.98 -24.49 -23.99
N ARG A 129 -2.27 -24.60 -23.65
CA ARG A 129 -3.16 -25.60 -24.27
C ARG A 129 -3.31 -25.35 -25.75
N ILE A 130 -3.54 -24.12 -26.21
CA ILE A 130 -3.69 -23.79 -27.64
C ILE A 130 -2.42 -24.16 -28.41
N ILE A 131 -1.25 -23.82 -27.86
CA ILE A 131 0.04 -24.16 -28.52
C ILE A 131 0.25 -25.66 -28.55
N GLY A 132 -0.11 -26.38 -27.48
CA GLY A 132 -0.07 -27.84 -27.45
C GLY A 132 -0.97 -28.49 -28.52
N ASP A 133 -2.21 -27.99 -28.63
CA ASP A 133 -3.16 -28.46 -29.66
C ASP A 133 -2.65 -28.18 -31.07
N LEU A 134 -2.06 -27.00 -31.31
CA LEU A 134 -1.45 -26.66 -32.60
C LEU A 134 -0.28 -27.58 -32.96
N ASN A 135 0.62 -27.85 -32.04
CA ASN A 135 1.76 -28.75 -32.26
C ASN A 135 1.27 -30.17 -32.59
N HIS A 136 0.25 -30.66 -31.84
CA HIS A 136 -0.33 -31.96 -32.12
C HIS A 136 -0.96 -32.04 -33.54
N ILE A 137 -1.59 -30.96 -34.01
CA ILE A 137 -2.15 -30.87 -35.35
C ILE A 137 -1.02 -30.86 -36.37
N LEU A 138 0.05 -30.10 -36.18
CA LEU A 138 1.19 -30.03 -37.09
C LEU A 138 1.88 -31.38 -37.21
N ASP A 139 2.06 -32.09 -36.11
CA ASP A 139 2.66 -33.45 -36.11
C ASP A 139 1.78 -34.47 -36.83
N ALA A 140 0.47 -34.29 -36.86
CA ALA A 140 -0.46 -35.16 -37.59
C ALA A 140 -0.43 -34.94 -39.12
N PHE A 141 0.11 -33.80 -39.57
CA PHE A 141 0.27 -33.47 -41.00
C PHE A 141 1.70 -33.68 -41.54
N ALA A 142 2.68 -34.01 -40.68
CA ALA A 142 4.07 -34.28 -41.05
C ALA A 142 4.30 -35.77 -41.30
#